data_749c18146031b8d6500df651628bfa6c
#
_entry.id   749c18146031b8d6500df651628bfa6c
#
_cell.length_a   1.000
_cell.length_b   1.000
_cell.length_c   1.000
_cell.angle_alpha   90.00
_cell.angle_beta   90.00
_cell.angle_gamma   90.00
#
_symmetry.space_group_name_H-M   'P 1'
#
loop_
_entity.id
_entity.type
_entity.pdbx_description
1 polymer ?
#
loop_
_entity_poly.entity_id
_entity_poly.type
_entity_poly.pdbx_seq_one_letter_code
_entity_poly.pdbx_strand_id
1 'polypeptide(L)'
;ALLKEDKEKMKKKIMLASLAVICTILLTGCGNAKLKNGEDVAITVNGTNITANDIYKKLRDKYGISTALDMVDKEILDTIYKDDATIEKQAANQIESLKSQYSDSWEDTLKNAGYESEKDLKEYFILNYQRNQAIEDQIKDNIKDDEIKKYYEENTVGDISAKHILIKVDTDSEDGLTDDEAKKKAEEIIKKLDKGEDFDTLAKENSDDTGSKEKGGDLGYFNKGDMVEEFETAAYKLKVNEYTKEPVKTTYGYHIILKTGEKDKPKLKEVKSNIIETLTKEKLENDKTLEVTTLDDLRKSYGLKFKDAKLKKNYNNYIKDAIKQAEKSDSSSES
;
A
#
# COMPACT_ATOMS: atom_id res chain seq x y z
N ALA A 1 -5.10 22.84 -19.57
CA ALA A 1 -6.22 22.88 -20.54
C ALA A 1 -7.06 21.59 -20.46
N LEU A 2 -6.45 20.41 -20.34
CA LEU A 2 -7.14 19.10 -20.26
C LEU A 2 -8.03 18.93 -19.03
N LEU A 3 -7.65 19.46 -17.86
CA LEU A 3 -8.44 19.38 -16.63
C LEU A 3 -9.71 20.26 -16.62
N LYS A 4 -9.83 21.21 -17.53
CA LYS A 4 -11.05 22.04 -17.68
C LYS A 4 -12.09 21.39 -18.57
N GLU A 5 -11.65 20.62 -19.56
CA GLU A 5 -12.53 19.93 -20.53
C GLU A 5 -13.25 18.73 -19.91
N ASP A 6 -12.58 18.00 -19.00
CA ASP A 6 -13.19 16.89 -18.27
C ASP A 6 -14.22 17.36 -17.23
N LYS A 7 -14.01 18.51 -16.60
CA LYS A 7 -15.02 19.12 -15.70
C LYS A 7 -16.28 19.58 -16.45
N GLU A 8 -16.15 20.06 -17.66
CA GLU A 8 -17.30 20.44 -18.51
C GLU A 8 -18.07 19.22 -18.99
N LYS A 9 -17.39 18.14 -19.38
CA LYS A 9 -18.01 16.87 -19.81
C LYS A 9 -18.72 16.17 -18.63
N MET A 10 -18.17 16.25 -17.43
CA MET A 10 -18.78 15.71 -16.22
C MET A 10 -20.02 16.52 -15.80
N LYS A 11 -20.00 17.86 -15.90
CA LYS A 11 -21.17 18.72 -15.65
C LYS A 11 -22.32 18.46 -16.62
N LYS A 12 -22.04 18.21 -17.91
CA LYS A 12 -23.07 17.87 -18.91
C LYS A 12 -23.71 16.50 -18.70
N LYS A 13 -23.00 15.52 -18.10
CA LYS A 13 -23.57 14.20 -17.74
C LYS A 13 -24.45 14.24 -16.49
N ILE A 14 -24.21 15.18 -15.58
CA ILE A 14 -25.01 15.34 -14.34
C ILE A 14 -26.29 16.15 -14.60
N MET A 15 -26.35 16.97 -15.65
CA MET A 15 -27.48 17.86 -15.95
C MET A 15 -28.65 17.18 -16.64
N LEU A 16 -28.60 15.87 -16.92
CA LEU A 16 -29.67 15.10 -17.59
C LEU A 16 -30.52 14.22 -16.67
N ALA A 17 -30.36 14.36 -15.34
CA ALA A 17 -31.05 13.55 -14.35
C ALA A 17 -32.02 14.34 -13.43
N SER A 18 -32.28 15.62 -13.69
CA SER A 18 -33.23 16.40 -12.90
C SER A 18 -34.42 16.90 -13.75
N LEU A 19 -35.31 15.99 -14.08
CA LEU A 19 -36.68 16.37 -14.44
C LEU A 19 -37.57 16.04 -13.26
N ALA A 20 -37.81 17.04 -12.42
CA ALA A 20 -38.80 16.95 -11.37
C ALA A 20 -40.20 16.95 -12.02
N VAL A 21 -40.88 15.83 -11.94
CA VAL A 21 -42.31 15.75 -12.21
C VAL A 21 -43.06 15.87 -10.90
N ILE A 22 -43.70 17.01 -10.71
CA ILE A 22 -44.66 17.23 -9.63
C ILE A 22 -45.90 16.41 -9.98
N CYS A 23 -46.13 15.28 -9.30
CA CYS A 23 -47.40 14.56 -9.29
C CYS A 23 -48.19 14.94 -8.08
N THR A 24 -49.37 15.59 -8.30
CA THR A 24 -50.41 15.77 -7.32
C THR A 24 -50.94 14.41 -6.84
N ILE A 25 -50.69 14.12 -5.55
CA ILE A 25 -51.13 12.90 -4.87
C ILE A 25 -52.59 13.08 -4.46
N LEU A 26 -53.50 12.33 -5.09
CA LEU A 26 -54.78 12.00 -4.49
C LEU A 26 -54.55 10.83 -3.53
N LEU A 27 -54.61 11.13 -2.23
CA LEU A 27 -54.56 10.17 -1.13
C LEU A 27 -55.81 9.30 -1.14
N THR A 28 -55.70 8.08 -1.61
CA THR A 28 -56.63 7.00 -1.20
C THR A 28 -55.84 5.67 -1.11
N GLY A 29 -55.64 5.19 0.08
CA GLY A 29 -55.29 3.79 0.37
C GLY A 29 -53.82 3.48 0.54
N CYS A 30 -53.37 3.19 1.73
CA CYS A 30 -52.11 2.54 2.02
C CYS A 30 -52.06 1.12 1.45
N GLY A 31 -51.50 0.99 0.23
CA GLY A 31 -51.19 -0.29 -0.39
C GLY A 31 -50.56 -0.02 -1.76
N ASN A 32 -49.36 -0.61 -2.02
CA ASN A 32 -48.78 -0.54 -3.34
C ASN A 32 -49.74 -1.07 -4.38
N ALA A 33 -49.94 -0.34 -5.50
CA ALA A 33 -50.73 -0.82 -6.63
C ALA A 33 -50.10 -2.11 -7.16
N LYS A 34 -50.89 -3.17 -7.30
CA LYS A 34 -50.43 -4.49 -7.76
C LYS A 34 -51.06 -4.78 -9.14
N LEU A 35 -50.23 -5.39 -10.02
CA LEU A 35 -50.74 -6.00 -11.22
C LEU A 35 -51.49 -7.30 -10.91
N LYS A 36 -52.27 -7.81 -11.89
CA LYS A 36 -53.02 -9.07 -11.77
C LYS A 36 -52.12 -10.28 -11.42
N ASN A 37 -50.83 -10.22 -11.79
CA ASN A 37 -49.85 -11.22 -11.47
C ASN A 37 -49.20 -11.04 -10.07
N GLY A 38 -49.65 -10.04 -9.28
CA GLY A 38 -49.17 -9.75 -7.95
C GLY A 38 -47.91 -8.87 -7.87
N GLU A 39 -47.37 -8.42 -9.00
CA GLU A 39 -46.20 -7.52 -9.00
C GLU A 39 -46.59 -6.11 -8.54
N ASP A 40 -45.74 -5.49 -7.73
CA ASP A 40 -45.91 -4.12 -7.28
C ASP A 40 -45.59 -3.12 -8.39
N VAL A 41 -46.57 -2.25 -8.69
CA VAL A 41 -46.36 -1.14 -9.63
C VAL A 41 -45.67 0.00 -8.90
N ALA A 42 -44.47 0.32 -9.33
CA ALA A 42 -43.67 1.42 -8.80
C ALA A 42 -44.02 2.76 -9.48
N ILE A 43 -44.24 2.76 -10.77
CA ILE A 43 -44.48 3.97 -11.60
C ILE A 43 -45.47 3.63 -12.72
N THR A 44 -46.40 4.55 -13.01
CA THR A 44 -47.25 4.49 -14.21
C THR A 44 -47.03 5.75 -15.06
N VAL A 45 -46.79 5.59 -16.35
CA VAL A 45 -46.66 6.70 -17.31
C VAL A 45 -47.36 6.34 -18.60
N ASN A 46 -48.24 7.21 -19.08
CA ASN A 46 -49.04 6.99 -20.31
C ASN A 46 -49.71 5.60 -20.36
N GLY A 47 -50.26 5.12 -19.24
CA GLY A 47 -50.91 3.82 -19.16
C GLY A 47 -49.95 2.62 -19.12
N THR A 48 -48.63 2.83 -19.18
CA THR A 48 -47.62 1.79 -19.06
C THR A 48 -47.14 1.73 -17.61
N ASN A 49 -47.15 0.52 -17.03
CA ASN A 49 -46.66 0.27 -15.65
C ASN A 49 -45.21 -0.17 -15.67
N ILE A 50 -44.43 0.46 -14.80
CA ILE A 50 -43.05 0.05 -14.45
C ILE A 50 -43.15 -0.58 -13.07
N THR A 51 -42.75 -1.83 -12.97
CA THR A 51 -42.83 -2.58 -11.71
C THR A 51 -41.56 -2.40 -10.87
N ALA A 52 -41.65 -2.68 -9.57
CA ALA A 52 -40.46 -2.77 -8.70
C ALA A 52 -39.45 -3.80 -9.24
N ASN A 53 -39.94 -4.90 -9.82
CA ASN A 53 -39.10 -5.93 -10.42
C ASN A 53 -38.36 -5.44 -11.69
N ASP A 54 -38.98 -4.55 -12.49
CA ASP A 54 -38.29 -3.94 -13.64
C ASP A 54 -37.15 -3.03 -13.18
N ILE A 55 -37.38 -2.24 -12.14
CA ILE A 55 -36.34 -1.40 -11.52
C ILE A 55 -35.24 -2.29 -10.93
N TYR A 56 -35.60 -3.32 -10.14
CA TYR A 56 -34.67 -4.27 -9.57
C TYR A 56 -33.78 -4.92 -10.65
N LYS A 57 -34.36 -5.43 -11.73
CA LYS A 57 -33.58 -6.04 -12.84
C LYS A 57 -32.56 -5.06 -13.41
N LYS A 58 -32.94 -3.80 -13.61
CA LYS A 58 -32.05 -2.76 -14.13
C LYS A 58 -30.90 -2.44 -13.16
N LEU A 59 -31.20 -2.30 -11.87
CA LEU A 59 -30.21 -2.06 -10.81
C LEU A 59 -29.27 -3.26 -10.66
N ARG A 60 -29.83 -4.48 -10.61
CA ARG A 60 -29.06 -5.73 -10.57
C ARG A 60 -28.09 -5.85 -11.73
N ASP A 61 -28.55 -5.54 -12.95
CA ASP A 61 -27.70 -5.67 -14.16
C ASP A 61 -26.57 -4.64 -14.20
N LYS A 62 -26.73 -3.49 -13.54
CA LYS A 62 -25.75 -2.40 -13.51
C LYS A 62 -24.82 -2.45 -12.29
N TYR A 63 -25.39 -2.68 -11.11
CA TYR A 63 -24.69 -2.56 -9.82
C TYR A 63 -24.70 -3.84 -8.99
N GLY A 64 -25.48 -4.84 -9.41
CA GLY A 64 -25.83 -5.96 -8.55
C GLY A 64 -24.64 -6.79 -8.09
N ILE A 65 -23.57 -6.87 -8.89
CA ILE A 65 -22.41 -7.68 -8.46
C ILE A 65 -21.59 -6.98 -7.39
N SER A 66 -21.31 -5.69 -7.53
CA SER A 66 -20.55 -4.98 -6.51
C SER A 66 -21.30 -4.96 -5.17
N THR A 67 -22.57 -4.59 -5.20
CA THR A 67 -23.43 -4.61 -3.99
C THR A 67 -23.52 -6.00 -3.35
N ALA A 68 -23.68 -7.05 -4.17
CA ALA A 68 -23.76 -8.42 -3.66
C ALA A 68 -22.43 -8.86 -3.01
N LEU A 69 -21.28 -8.46 -3.57
CA LEU A 69 -19.98 -8.75 -3.00
C LEU A 69 -19.75 -8.00 -1.70
N ASP A 70 -20.14 -6.73 -1.60
CA ASP A 70 -20.06 -5.98 -0.34
C ASP A 70 -20.88 -6.66 0.77
N MET A 71 -22.09 -7.13 0.43
CA MET A 71 -22.94 -7.84 1.40
C MET A 71 -22.36 -9.21 1.79
N VAL A 72 -21.83 -9.97 0.84
CA VAL A 72 -21.20 -11.29 1.10
C VAL A 72 -19.93 -11.12 1.93
N ASP A 73 -19.08 -10.19 1.54
CA ASP A 73 -17.84 -9.94 2.26
C ASP A 73 -18.11 -9.45 3.68
N LYS A 74 -19.07 -8.54 3.84
CA LYS A 74 -19.48 -8.08 5.18
C LYS A 74 -19.94 -9.24 6.07
N GLU A 75 -20.79 -10.13 5.57
CA GLU A 75 -21.26 -11.29 6.32
C GLU A 75 -20.11 -12.22 6.75
N ILE A 76 -19.17 -12.47 5.85
CA ILE A 76 -17.99 -13.30 6.13
C ILE A 76 -17.05 -12.60 7.10
N LEU A 77 -16.67 -11.36 6.79
CA LEU A 77 -15.61 -10.63 7.49
C LEU A 77 -16.05 -10.14 8.88
N ASP A 78 -17.33 -9.79 9.06
CA ASP A 78 -17.88 -9.51 10.39
C ASP A 78 -17.86 -10.75 11.30
N THR A 79 -17.86 -11.96 10.72
CA THR A 79 -17.68 -13.20 11.49
C THR A 79 -16.23 -13.41 11.91
N ILE A 80 -15.27 -13.07 11.03
CA ILE A 80 -13.82 -13.24 11.26
C ILE A 80 -13.27 -12.15 12.19
N TYR A 81 -13.61 -10.88 11.91
CA TYR A 81 -13.06 -9.69 12.56
C TYR A 81 -14.10 -8.95 13.41
N LYS A 82 -14.98 -9.70 14.05
CA LYS A 82 -16.00 -9.11 14.92
C LYS A 82 -15.37 -8.25 16.00
N ASP A 83 -15.84 -7.00 16.08
CA ASP A 83 -15.42 -6.03 17.10
C ASP A 83 -13.89 -5.80 17.15
N ASP A 84 -13.18 -5.88 16.00
CA ASP A 84 -11.74 -5.58 15.94
C ASP A 84 -11.49 -4.10 16.19
N ALA A 85 -10.99 -3.80 17.40
CA ALA A 85 -10.73 -2.43 17.83
C ALA A 85 -9.67 -1.71 16.98
N THR A 86 -8.76 -2.45 16.32
CA THR A 86 -7.73 -1.88 15.46
C THR A 86 -8.35 -1.39 14.16
N ILE A 87 -9.17 -2.21 13.52
CA ILE A 87 -9.91 -1.86 12.29
C ILE A 87 -10.85 -0.69 12.55
N GLU A 88 -11.60 -0.73 13.64
CA GLU A 88 -12.50 0.36 14.05
C GLU A 88 -11.76 1.70 14.23
N LYS A 89 -10.59 1.66 14.87
CA LYS A 89 -9.73 2.82 15.08
C LYS A 89 -9.15 3.34 13.77
N GLN A 90 -8.71 2.46 12.88
CA GLN A 90 -8.19 2.86 11.55
C GLN A 90 -9.28 3.58 10.75
N ALA A 91 -10.50 3.03 10.71
CA ALA A 91 -11.63 3.65 10.03
C ALA A 91 -11.98 5.03 10.62
N ALA A 92 -11.99 5.15 11.95
CA ALA A 92 -12.24 6.42 12.62
C ALA A 92 -11.15 7.47 12.29
N ASN A 93 -9.87 7.09 12.35
CA ASN A 93 -8.76 7.97 12.01
C ASN A 93 -8.83 8.46 10.55
N GLN A 94 -9.24 7.57 9.62
CA GLN A 94 -9.41 7.95 8.21
C GLN A 94 -10.52 8.99 8.04
N ILE A 95 -11.65 8.84 8.74
CA ILE A 95 -12.72 9.84 8.76
C ILE A 95 -12.21 11.18 9.27
N GLU A 96 -11.53 11.21 10.41
CA GLU A 96 -11.00 12.46 10.99
C GLU A 96 -9.97 13.14 10.07
N SER A 97 -9.14 12.36 9.39
CA SER A 97 -8.21 12.89 8.39
C SER A 97 -8.94 13.57 7.23
N LEU A 98 -9.98 12.92 6.69
CA LEU A 98 -10.78 13.49 5.61
C LEU A 98 -11.55 14.73 6.08
N LYS A 99 -12.12 14.73 7.28
CA LYS A 99 -12.78 15.91 7.87
C LYS A 99 -11.81 17.09 7.99
N SER A 100 -10.61 16.83 8.45
CA SER A 100 -9.56 17.87 8.53
C SER A 100 -9.17 18.42 7.15
N GLN A 101 -9.11 17.54 6.14
CA GLN A 101 -8.77 17.93 4.78
C GLN A 101 -9.86 18.76 4.09
N TYR A 102 -11.13 18.40 4.28
CA TYR A 102 -12.26 19.04 3.59
C TYR A 102 -12.97 20.10 4.43
N SER A 103 -12.69 20.18 5.74
CA SER A 103 -13.21 21.22 6.67
C SER A 103 -14.69 21.59 6.40
N ASP A 104 -14.93 22.84 6.03
CA ASP A 104 -16.28 23.37 5.80
C ASP A 104 -17.05 22.71 4.65
N SER A 105 -16.35 22.03 3.74
CA SER A 105 -16.97 21.30 2.61
C SER A 105 -17.23 19.82 2.89
N TRP A 106 -17.04 19.36 4.12
CA TRP A 106 -17.16 17.95 4.50
C TRP A 106 -18.51 17.32 4.15
N GLU A 107 -19.60 17.97 4.55
CA GLU A 107 -20.97 17.48 4.29
C GLU A 107 -21.29 17.34 2.79
N ASP A 108 -20.87 18.34 2.01
CA ASP A 108 -21.05 18.30 0.56
C ASP A 108 -20.14 17.26 -0.10
N THR A 109 -18.92 17.09 0.40
CA THR A 109 -17.98 16.07 -0.07
C THR A 109 -18.54 14.67 0.17
N LEU A 110 -19.08 14.40 1.37
CA LEU A 110 -19.70 13.15 1.73
C LEU A 110 -20.88 12.81 0.80
N LYS A 111 -21.81 13.76 0.60
CA LYS A 111 -22.95 13.59 -0.30
C LYS A 111 -22.54 13.41 -1.76
N ASN A 112 -21.56 14.17 -2.23
CA ASN A 112 -21.03 14.06 -3.60
C ASN A 112 -20.32 12.72 -3.84
N ALA A 113 -19.76 12.11 -2.80
CA ALA A 113 -19.19 10.77 -2.83
C ALA A 113 -20.27 9.66 -2.76
N GLY A 114 -21.54 10.02 -2.53
CA GLY A 114 -22.66 9.09 -2.52
C GLY A 114 -22.97 8.46 -1.17
N TYR A 115 -22.45 9.01 -0.08
CA TYR A 115 -22.72 8.55 1.28
C TYR A 115 -23.80 9.42 1.93
N GLU A 116 -24.78 8.79 2.57
CA GLU A 116 -25.85 9.49 3.28
C GLU A 116 -25.37 10.03 4.65
N SER A 117 -24.40 9.35 5.24
CA SER A 117 -23.86 9.71 6.55
C SER A 117 -22.38 9.33 6.70
N GLU A 118 -21.73 9.95 7.68
CA GLU A 118 -20.37 9.60 8.12
C GLU A 118 -20.28 8.13 8.59
N LYS A 119 -21.38 7.61 9.14
CA LYS A 119 -21.48 6.20 9.53
C LYS A 119 -21.37 5.28 8.31
N ASP A 120 -22.04 5.60 7.21
CA ASP A 120 -21.99 4.78 5.98
C ASP A 120 -20.58 4.76 5.38
N LEU A 121 -19.90 5.90 5.38
CA LEU A 121 -18.51 5.99 4.95
C LEU A 121 -17.58 5.20 5.89
N LYS A 122 -17.84 5.24 7.22
CA LYS A 122 -17.08 4.46 8.19
C LYS A 122 -17.26 2.96 7.96
N GLU A 123 -18.49 2.50 7.73
CA GLU A 123 -18.77 1.08 7.40
C GLU A 123 -18.05 0.63 6.13
N TYR A 124 -18.01 1.49 5.12
CA TYR A 124 -17.20 1.24 3.90
C TYR A 124 -15.71 1.08 4.21
N PHE A 125 -15.12 1.94 5.04
CA PHE A 125 -13.71 1.80 5.42
C PHE A 125 -13.47 0.54 6.23
N ILE A 126 -14.34 0.22 7.20
CA ILE A 126 -14.23 -1.02 7.98
C ILE A 126 -14.21 -2.23 7.06
N LEU A 127 -15.15 -2.33 6.12
CA LEU A 127 -15.20 -3.44 5.17
C LEU A 127 -13.92 -3.56 4.33
N ASN A 128 -13.37 -2.43 3.87
CA ASN A 128 -12.13 -2.47 3.09
C ASN A 128 -10.91 -2.85 3.94
N TYR A 129 -10.81 -2.37 5.18
CA TYR A 129 -9.74 -2.79 6.09
C TYR A 129 -9.85 -4.28 6.45
N GLN A 130 -11.05 -4.78 6.68
CA GLN A 130 -11.29 -6.21 6.89
C GLN A 130 -10.88 -7.05 5.66
N ARG A 131 -11.18 -6.59 4.44
CA ARG A 131 -10.74 -7.26 3.19
C ARG A 131 -9.23 -7.33 3.10
N ASN A 132 -8.54 -6.20 3.34
CA ASN A 132 -7.09 -6.15 3.30
C ASN A 132 -6.46 -7.07 4.35
N GLN A 133 -6.99 -7.04 5.57
CA GLN A 133 -6.54 -7.93 6.65
C GLN A 133 -6.73 -9.41 6.29
N ALA A 134 -7.89 -9.78 5.71
CA ALA A 134 -8.16 -11.15 5.29
C ALA A 134 -7.22 -11.62 4.18
N ILE A 135 -6.87 -10.75 3.24
CA ILE A 135 -5.88 -11.04 2.20
C ILE A 135 -4.52 -11.30 2.84
N GLU A 136 -4.06 -10.40 3.70
CA GLU A 136 -2.77 -10.56 4.38
C GLU A 136 -2.72 -11.82 5.24
N ASP A 137 -3.75 -12.09 6.05
CA ASP A 137 -3.81 -13.25 6.93
C ASP A 137 -3.77 -14.55 6.15
N GLN A 138 -4.52 -14.64 5.04
CA GLN A 138 -4.49 -15.81 4.16
C GLN A 138 -3.13 -16.03 3.51
N ILE A 139 -2.44 -14.96 3.10
CA ILE A 139 -1.10 -15.06 2.54
C ILE A 139 -0.10 -15.50 3.62
N LYS A 140 -0.16 -14.91 4.82
CA LYS A 140 0.67 -15.27 5.98
C LYS A 140 0.53 -16.75 6.34
N ASP A 141 -0.71 -17.25 6.38
CA ASP A 141 -1.00 -18.65 6.70
C ASP A 141 -0.48 -19.64 5.65
N ASN A 142 -0.32 -19.18 4.42
CA ASN A 142 0.19 -19.99 3.31
C ASN A 142 1.72 -19.92 3.12
N ILE A 143 2.44 -19.06 3.85
CA ILE A 143 3.90 -19.00 3.82
C ILE A 143 4.47 -20.25 4.51
N LYS A 144 5.29 -21.00 3.79
CA LYS A 144 5.86 -22.25 4.25
C LYS A 144 7.12 -22.04 5.10
N ASP A 145 7.38 -22.97 6.01
CA ASP A 145 8.58 -22.92 6.87
C ASP A 145 9.90 -22.97 6.08
N ASP A 146 9.92 -23.58 4.88
CA ASP A 146 11.08 -23.57 4.00
C ASP A 146 11.33 -22.20 3.36
N GLU A 147 10.30 -21.45 2.99
CA GLU A 147 10.41 -20.07 2.52
C GLU A 147 10.98 -19.16 3.63
N ILE A 148 10.46 -19.31 4.86
CA ILE A 148 10.94 -18.56 6.03
C ILE A 148 12.41 -18.87 6.32
N LYS A 149 12.81 -20.15 6.31
CA LYS A 149 14.19 -20.54 6.52
C LYS A 149 15.12 -20.02 5.44
N LYS A 150 14.70 -20.14 4.17
CA LYS A 150 15.47 -19.61 3.04
C LYS A 150 15.69 -18.11 3.18
N TYR A 151 14.61 -17.35 3.43
CA TYR A 151 14.72 -15.90 3.64
C TYR A 151 15.66 -15.57 4.80
N TYR A 152 15.53 -16.29 5.93
CA TYR A 152 16.40 -16.10 7.09
C TYR A 152 17.87 -16.36 6.75
N GLU A 153 18.19 -17.41 6.02
CA GLU A 153 19.56 -17.74 5.64
C GLU A 153 20.19 -16.71 4.72
N GLU A 154 19.43 -16.22 3.73
CA GLU A 154 19.90 -15.33 2.68
C GLU A 154 19.89 -13.84 3.08
N ASN A 155 18.94 -13.41 3.89
CA ASN A 155 18.67 -12.00 4.12
C ASN A 155 18.86 -11.53 5.56
N THR A 156 18.89 -12.42 6.54
CA THR A 156 19.09 -12.03 7.95
C THR A 156 20.58 -12.03 8.29
N VAL A 157 21.05 -10.93 8.83
CA VAL A 157 22.43 -10.76 9.33
C VAL A 157 22.40 -10.13 10.72
N GLY A 158 23.51 -10.15 11.44
CA GLY A 158 23.65 -9.38 12.68
C GLY A 158 23.87 -7.90 12.37
N ASP A 159 23.49 -7.03 13.29
CA ASP A 159 23.83 -5.62 13.17
C ASP A 159 25.34 -5.44 13.21
N ILE A 160 25.84 -4.50 12.44
CA ILE A 160 27.23 -4.04 12.52
C ILE A 160 27.27 -2.57 12.92
N SER A 161 28.32 -2.15 13.59
CA SER A 161 28.60 -0.73 13.80
C SER A 161 29.80 -0.30 12.99
N ALA A 162 29.74 0.92 12.47
CA ALA A 162 30.83 1.47 11.67
C ALA A 162 31.04 2.97 11.93
N LYS A 163 32.24 3.41 11.62
CA LYS A 163 32.57 4.80 11.39
C LYS A 163 32.84 5.02 9.93
N HIS A 164 32.62 6.24 9.42
CA HIS A 164 33.02 6.57 8.07
C HIS A 164 33.62 7.97 7.93
N ILE A 165 34.33 8.16 6.83
CA ILE A 165 34.77 9.45 6.33
C ILE A 165 34.19 9.60 4.94
N LEU A 166 33.33 10.60 4.73
CA LEU A 166 32.74 10.92 3.41
C LEU A 166 33.52 12.04 2.75
N ILE A 167 33.92 11.84 1.52
CA ILE A 167 34.40 12.89 0.62
C ILE A 167 33.37 13.05 -0.49
N LYS A 168 32.63 14.16 -0.45
CA LYS A 168 31.58 14.45 -1.42
C LYS A 168 32.14 14.73 -2.80
N VAL A 169 31.39 14.29 -3.80
CA VAL A 169 31.55 14.76 -5.19
C VAL A 169 30.53 15.89 -5.38
N ASP A 170 31.00 17.07 -5.72
CA ASP A 170 30.17 18.24 -5.95
C ASP A 170 30.75 19.06 -7.11
N THR A 171 30.21 18.87 -8.29
CA THR A 171 30.65 19.57 -9.51
C THR A 171 29.89 20.89 -9.73
N ASP A 172 28.90 21.19 -8.91
CA ASP A 172 28.02 22.35 -9.07
C ASP A 172 28.49 23.54 -8.23
N SER A 173 29.35 23.31 -7.24
CA SER A 173 29.92 24.34 -6.37
C SER A 173 31.30 24.80 -6.85
N GLU A 174 31.61 26.09 -6.69
CA GLU A 174 32.88 26.70 -7.13
C GLU A 174 34.11 26.04 -6.46
N ASP A 175 33.98 25.60 -5.20
CA ASP A 175 35.01 24.91 -4.41
C ASP A 175 34.75 23.40 -4.29
N GLY A 176 33.82 22.85 -5.07
CA GLY A 176 33.42 21.43 -5.02
C GLY A 176 34.46 20.54 -5.72
N LEU A 177 34.55 19.29 -5.28
CA LEU A 177 35.48 18.32 -5.86
C LEU A 177 34.83 17.55 -7.00
N THR A 178 35.59 17.39 -8.08
CA THR A 178 35.27 16.44 -9.14
C THR A 178 35.37 15.00 -8.63
N ASP A 179 34.85 14.05 -9.40
CA ASP A 179 34.91 12.63 -9.07
C ASP A 179 36.33 12.14 -8.81
N ASP A 180 37.26 12.49 -9.70
CA ASP A 180 38.68 12.10 -9.61
C ASP A 180 39.37 12.75 -8.40
N GLU A 181 39.08 14.02 -8.10
CA GLU A 181 39.64 14.73 -6.96
C GLU A 181 39.15 14.18 -5.64
N ALA A 182 37.85 13.89 -5.53
CA ALA A 182 37.26 13.30 -4.34
C ALA A 182 37.82 11.90 -4.07
N LYS A 183 37.95 11.08 -5.12
CA LYS A 183 38.58 9.76 -5.04
C LYS A 183 40.01 9.86 -4.56
N LYS A 184 40.81 10.74 -5.17
CA LYS A 184 42.24 10.95 -4.80
C LYS A 184 42.38 11.42 -3.36
N LYS A 185 41.52 12.33 -2.89
CA LYS A 185 41.51 12.79 -1.51
C LYS A 185 41.19 11.63 -0.54
N ALA A 186 40.21 10.79 -0.87
CA ALA A 186 39.92 9.60 -0.08
C ALA A 186 41.10 8.60 -0.04
N GLU A 187 41.77 8.38 -1.15
CA GLU A 187 42.98 7.55 -1.23
C GLU A 187 44.14 8.13 -0.39
N GLU A 188 44.28 9.44 -0.32
CA GLU A 188 45.30 10.11 0.52
C GLU A 188 45.01 9.92 2.01
N ILE A 189 43.73 9.94 2.39
CA ILE A 189 43.30 9.67 3.78
C ILE A 189 43.56 8.20 4.15
N ILE A 190 43.29 7.25 3.24
CA ILE A 190 43.64 5.83 3.45
C ILE A 190 45.14 5.68 3.69
N LYS A 191 45.99 6.35 2.91
CA LYS A 191 47.44 6.33 3.13
C LYS A 191 47.87 6.89 4.50
N LYS A 192 47.15 7.86 5.05
CA LYS A 192 47.39 8.36 6.42
C LYS A 192 46.99 7.31 7.47
N LEU A 193 45.81 6.66 7.28
CA LEU A 193 45.40 5.53 8.13
C LEU A 193 46.39 4.39 8.11
N ASP A 194 46.95 4.05 6.93
CA ASP A 194 47.97 3.01 6.79
C ASP A 194 49.29 3.36 7.51
N LYS A 195 49.56 4.65 7.75
CA LYS A 195 50.66 5.14 8.55
C LYS A 195 50.38 5.19 10.08
N GLY A 196 49.11 4.84 10.47
CA GLY A 196 48.70 4.78 11.84
C GLY A 196 48.07 6.08 12.37
N GLU A 197 47.69 7.02 11.48
CA GLU A 197 46.90 8.19 11.92
C GLU A 197 45.51 7.75 12.44
N ASP A 198 45.01 8.47 13.42
CA ASP A 198 43.76 8.12 14.11
C ASP A 198 42.52 8.40 13.21
N PHE A 199 41.61 7.42 13.13
CA PHE A 199 40.43 7.50 12.27
C PHE A 199 39.49 8.64 12.68
N ASP A 200 39.26 8.82 13.98
CA ASP A 200 38.35 9.84 14.51
C ASP A 200 38.87 11.25 14.23
N THR A 201 40.16 11.44 14.34
CA THR A 201 40.82 12.70 14.00
C THR A 201 40.67 13.00 12.50
N LEU A 202 40.99 12.03 11.64
CA LEU A 202 40.85 12.20 10.19
C LEU A 202 39.40 12.43 9.76
N ALA A 203 38.42 11.79 10.41
CA ALA A 203 37.02 12.02 10.17
C ALA A 203 36.59 13.46 10.51
N LYS A 204 37.00 13.95 11.68
CA LYS A 204 36.73 15.35 12.10
C LYS A 204 37.35 16.38 11.18
N GLU A 205 38.54 16.13 10.66
CA GLU A 205 39.24 17.05 9.79
C GLU A 205 38.73 17.04 8.35
N ASN A 206 38.39 15.86 7.82
CA ASN A 206 38.20 15.67 6.39
C ASN A 206 36.80 15.27 5.93
N SER A 207 35.94 14.73 6.85
CA SER A 207 34.63 14.25 6.44
C SER A 207 33.67 15.39 6.06
N ASP A 208 32.95 15.19 4.98
CA ASP A 208 31.88 16.07 4.51
C ASP A 208 30.51 15.66 5.08
N ASP A 209 30.44 14.54 5.87
CA ASP A 209 29.23 14.17 6.56
C ASP A 209 29.09 14.93 7.89
N THR A 210 28.29 15.99 7.87
CA THR A 210 28.05 16.85 9.03
C THR A 210 27.30 16.15 10.17
N GLY A 211 26.62 15.03 9.89
CA GLY A 211 25.85 14.27 10.88
C GLY A 211 26.73 13.44 11.83
N SER A 212 27.84 12.89 11.31
CA SER A 212 28.75 12.03 12.06
C SER A 212 30.17 12.60 12.28
N LYS A 213 30.58 13.59 11.48
CA LYS A 213 31.91 14.18 11.50
C LYS A 213 32.44 14.49 12.91
N GLU A 214 31.68 15.25 13.70
CA GLU A 214 32.07 15.68 15.04
C GLU A 214 32.18 14.52 16.05
N LYS A 215 31.54 13.38 15.73
CA LYS A 215 31.61 12.12 16.49
C LYS A 215 32.69 11.18 15.95
N GLY A 216 33.65 11.67 15.16
CA GLY A 216 34.67 10.83 14.53
C GLY A 216 34.14 9.91 13.45
N GLY A 217 33.04 10.29 12.81
CA GLY A 217 32.40 9.51 11.74
C GLY A 217 31.48 8.38 12.23
N ASP A 218 31.15 8.32 13.54
CA ASP A 218 30.36 7.24 14.14
C ASP A 218 28.91 7.25 13.66
N LEU A 219 28.49 6.13 13.07
CA LEU A 219 27.14 5.88 12.58
C LEU A 219 26.29 5.01 13.54
N GLY A 220 26.91 4.46 14.60
CA GLY A 220 26.27 3.50 15.47
C GLY A 220 26.04 2.13 14.80
N TYR A 221 25.12 1.35 15.39
CA TYR A 221 24.71 0.07 14.84
C TYR A 221 23.63 0.24 13.77
N PHE A 222 23.75 -0.52 12.69
CA PHE A 222 22.80 -0.59 11.58
C PHE A 222 22.70 -2.01 11.04
N ASN A 223 21.61 -2.31 10.34
CA ASN A 223 21.37 -3.58 9.67
C ASN A 223 21.33 -3.39 8.15
N LYS A 224 21.19 -4.50 7.43
CA LYS A 224 21.01 -4.53 5.98
C LYS A 224 19.72 -3.78 5.60
N GLY A 225 19.83 -2.85 4.66
CA GLY A 225 18.73 -1.97 4.20
C GLY A 225 18.68 -0.59 4.87
N ASP A 226 19.52 -0.35 5.89
CA ASP A 226 19.57 0.96 6.58
C ASP A 226 20.46 1.97 5.86
N MET A 227 21.44 1.48 5.07
CA MET A 227 22.39 2.30 4.31
C MET A 227 22.29 1.99 2.83
N VAL A 228 22.98 2.76 1.98
CA VAL A 228 23.06 2.47 0.55
C VAL A 228 23.86 1.18 0.29
N GLU A 229 23.46 0.43 -0.73
CA GLU A 229 23.91 -0.94 -0.99
C GLU A 229 25.46 -1.06 -1.07
N GLU A 230 26.12 -0.12 -1.75
CA GLU A 230 27.56 -0.15 -1.91
C GLU A 230 28.30 0.01 -0.57
N PHE A 231 27.76 0.90 0.29
CA PHE A 231 28.30 1.11 1.63
C PHE A 231 28.13 -0.13 2.50
N GLU A 232 26.92 -0.70 2.57
CA GLU A 232 26.65 -1.91 3.32
C GLU A 232 27.50 -3.09 2.87
N THR A 233 27.53 -3.32 1.57
CA THR A 233 28.32 -4.41 0.99
C THR A 233 29.80 -4.32 1.38
N ALA A 234 30.36 -3.14 1.43
CA ALA A 234 31.74 -2.92 1.86
C ALA A 234 31.88 -3.12 3.37
N ALA A 235 30.97 -2.52 4.17
CA ALA A 235 31.01 -2.59 5.63
C ALA A 235 30.87 -4.02 6.19
N TYR A 236 29.95 -4.81 5.61
CA TYR A 236 29.75 -6.21 6.03
C TYR A 236 30.93 -7.13 5.71
N LYS A 237 31.74 -6.81 4.67
CA LYS A 237 32.93 -7.58 4.32
C LYS A 237 34.12 -7.36 5.28
N LEU A 238 34.12 -6.25 6.00
CA LEU A 238 35.21 -5.91 6.94
C LEU A 238 35.11 -6.77 8.20
N LYS A 239 36.26 -7.06 8.78
CA LYS A 239 36.35 -7.55 10.15
C LYS A 239 36.27 -6.38 11.14
N VAL A 240 35.89 -6.64 12.37
CA VAL A 240 35.89 -5.61 13.44
C VAL A 240 37.30 -5.02 13.57
N ASN A 241 37.36 -3.69 13.62
CA ASN A 241 38.56 -2.85 13.60
C ASN A 241 39.33 -2.85 12.26
N GLU A 242 38.71 -3.29 11.17
CA GLU A 242 39.25 -3.17 9.82
C GLU A 242 38.55 -2.01 9.08
N TYR A 243 39.32 -1.29 8.26
CA TYR A 243 38.80 -0.25 7.37
C TYR A 243 39.04 -0.59 5.90
N THR A 244 38.21 0.01 5.02
CA THR A 244 38.31 -0.18 3.56
C THR A 244 39.65 0.30 3.04
N LYS A 245 40.32 -0.56 2.25
CA LYS A 245 41.65 -0.25 1.66
C LYS A 245 41.55 0.53 0.35
N GLU A 246 40.35 0.63 -0.17
CA GLU A 246 39.99 1.45 -1.34
C GLU A 246 38.75 2.28 -1.00
N PRO A 247 38.62 3.49 -1.57
CA PRO A 247 37.42 4.29 -1.39
C PRO A 247 36.17 3.61 -1.97
N VAL A 248 35.09 3.58 -1.19
CA VAL A 248 33.78 3.03 -1.61
C VAL A 248 32.96 4.13 -2.24
N LYS A 249 32.66 4.01 -3.53
CA LYS A 249 31.83 4.99 -4.23
C LYS A 249 30.35 4.72 -3.97
N THR A 250 29.60 5.79 -3.66
CA THR A 250 28.14 5.81 -3.57
C THR A 250 27.61 7.04 -4.30
N THR A 251 26.30 7.24 -4.28
CA THR A 251 25.66 8.46 -4.79
C THR A 251 26.03 9.72 -4.02
N TYR A 252 26.57 9.60 -2.80
CA TYR A 252 26.99 10.73 -1.96
C TYR A 252 28.45 11.14 -2.19
N GLY A 253 29.26 10.30 -2.81
CA GLY A 253 30.70 10.50 -3.00
C GLY A 253 31.49 9.25 -2.63
N TYR A 254 32.68 9.45 -2.08
CA TYR A 254 33.61 8.38 -1.69
C TYR A 254 33.66 8.23 -0.18
N HIS A 255 33.48 7.01 0.30
CA HIS A 255 33.53 6.66 1.72
C HIS A 255 34.78 5.85 2.04
N ILE A 256 35.37 6.12 3.22
CA ILE A 256 36.31 5.24 3.92
C ILE A 256 35.55 4.71 5.12
N ILE A 257 35.41 3.41 5.27
CA ILE A 257 34.56 2.77 6.24
C ILE A 257 35.42 1.96 7.21
N LEU A 258 35.22 2.16 8.51
CA LEU A 258 35.85 1.38 9.60
C LEU A 258 34.73 0.61 10.32
N LYS A 259 34.75 -0.72 10.29
CA LYS A 259 33.84 -1.54 11.10
C LYS A 259 34.29 -1.52 12.56
N THR A 260 33.43 -1.06 13.47
CA THR A 260 33.75 -0.91 14.89
C THR A 260 33.16 -2.01 15.78
N GLY A 261 32.13 -2.68 15.30
CA GLY A 261 31.46 -3.75 16.06
C GLY A 261 30.59 -4.64 15.20
N GLU A 262 30.21 -5.76 15.80
CA GLU A 262 29.33 -6.75 15.17
C GLU A 262 28.51 -7.45 16.25
N LYS A 263 27.21 -7.63 16.01
CA LYS A 263 26.32 -8.46 16.82
C LYS A 263 26.07 -9.80 16.15
N ASP A 264 25.81 -10.81 16.95
CA ASP A 264 25.40 -12.10 16.41
C ASP A 264 24.11 -11.98 15.58
N LYS A 265 24.01 -12.80 14.53
CA LYS A 265 22.79 -12.97 13.77
C LYS A 265 21.64 -13.35 14.73
N PRO A 266 20.49 -12.63 14.74
CA PRO A 266 19.37 -12.96 15.61
C PRO A 266 18.84 -14.36 15.30
N LYS A 267 18.36 -15.09 16.30
CA LYS A 267 17.80 -16.43 16.10
C LYS A 267 16.51 -16.36 15.26
N LEU A 268 16.29 -17.35 14.41
CA LEU A 268 15.09 -17.40 13.56
C LEU A 268 13.78 -17.15 14.33
N LYS A 269 13.64 -17.72 15.53
CA LYS A 269 12.46 -17.52 16.38
C LYS A 269 12.20 -16.05 16.77
N GLU A 270 13.24 -15.23 16.81
CA GLU A 270 13.18 -13.82 17.22
C GLU A 270 12.74 -12.92 16.07
N VAL A 271 13.00 -13.34 14.83
CA VAL A 271 12.71 -12.58 13.61
C VAL A 271 11.65 -13.23 12.72
N LYS A 272 11.13 -14.40 13.09
CA LYS A 272 10.17 -15.17 12.27
C LYS A 272 8.95 -14.36 11.88
N SER A 273 8.40 -13.58 12.81
CA SER A 273 7.21 -12.73 12.54
C SER A 273 7.53 -11.66 11.48
N ASN A 274 8.65 -10.96 11.64
CA ASN A 274 9.07 -9.92 10.70
C ASN A 274 9.35 -10.51 9.30
N ILE A 275 9.95 -11.71 9.25
CA ILE A 275 10.18 -12.41 7.97
C ILE A 275 8.85 -12.74 7.28
N ILE A 276 7.86 -13.24 8.03
CA ILE A 276 6.53 -13.53 7.49
C ILE A 276 5.87 -12.24 6.95
N GLU A 277 5.97 -11.14 7.67
CA GLU A 277 5.45 -9.83 7.23
C GLU A 277 6.13 -9.36 5.94
N THR A 278 7.46 -9.46 5.88
CA THR A 278 8.22 -9.09 4.68
C THR A 278 7.84 -9.97 3.48
N LEU A 279 7.80 -11.30 3.65
CA LEU A 279 7.40 -12.22 2.58
C LEU A 279 5.96 -12.00 2.12
N THR A 280 5.05 -11.64 3.04
CA THR A 280 3.67 -11.29 2.70
C THR A 280 3.63 -10.08 1.79
N LYS A 281 4.36 -9.03 2.17
CA LYS A 281 4.46 -7.79 1.38
C LYS A 281 5.07 -8.05 0.01
N GLU A 282 6.19 -8.76 -0.05
CA GLU A 282 6.85 -9.12 -1.31
C GLU A 282 5.91 -9.91 -2.24
N LYS A 283 5.15 -10.89 -1.70
CA LYS A 283 4.18 -11.65 -2.49
C LYS A 283 3.08 -10.74 -3.07
N LEU A 284 2.55 -9.79 -2.29
CA LEU A 284 1.53 -8.84 -2.75
C LEU A 284 2.08 -7.81 -3.75
N GLU A 285 3.34 -7.43 -3.62
CA GLU A 285 4.01 -6.53 -4.57
C GLU A 285 4.28 -7.22 -5.90
N ASN A 286 4.69 -8.49 -5.87
CA ASN A 286 5.10 -9.27 -7.03
C ASN A 286 3.95 -9.98 -7.77
N ASP A 287 2.78 -10.11 -7.14
CA ASP A 287 1.59 -10.73 -7.74
C ASP A 287 0.32 -9.99 -7.33
N LYS A 288 -0.09 -9.02 -8.14
CA LYS A 288 -1.32 -8.24 -7.93
C LYS A 288 -2.60 -9.07 -8.06
N THR A 289 -2.52 -10.27 -8.63
CA THR A 289 -3.68 -11.15 -8.73
C THR A 289 -4.07 -11.74 -7.38
N LEU A 290 -3.14 -11.78 -6.41
CA LEU A 290 -3.38 -12.33 -5.08
C LEU A 290 -4.52 -11.62 -4.33
N GLU A 291 -4.69 -10.31 -4.50
CA GLU A 291 -5.79 -9.59 -3.87
C GLU A 291 -7.16 -10.13 -4.31
N VAL A 292 -7.31 -10.39 -5.61
CA VAL A 292 -8.56 -10.88 -6.20
C VAL A 292 -8.78 -12.36 -5.90
N THR A 293 -7.75 -13.18 -6.10
CA THR A 293 -7.84 -14.63 -5.96
C THR A 293 -8.02 -15.05 -4.51
N THR A 294 -7.37 -14.40 -3.58
CA THR A 294 -7.49 -14.67 -2.14
C THR A 294 -8.92 -14.40 -1.64
N LEU A 295 -9.54 -13.27 -2.02
CA LEU A 295 -10.93 -12.98 -1.65
C LEU A 295 -11.92 -13.93 -2.35
N ASP A 296 -11.66 -14.33 -3.60
CA ASP A 296 -12.49 -15.32 -4.30
C ASP A 296 -12.44 -16.68 -3.58
N ASP A 297 -11.26 -17.12 -3.17
CA ASP A 297 -11.08 -18.38 -2.44
C ASP A 297 -11.67 -18.30 -1.02
N LEU A 298 -11.56 -17.17 -0.33
CA LEU A 298 -12.23 -16.95 0.94
C LEU A 298 -13.75 -17.08 0.81
N ARG A 299 -14.36 -16.42 -0.17
CA ARG A 299 -15.81 -16.51 -0.43
C ARG A 299 -16.24 -17.94 -0.72
N LYS A 300 -15.46 -18.68 -1.51
CA LYS A 300 -15.73 -20.10 -1.81
C LYS A 300 -15.62 -20.99 -0.57
N SER A 301 -14.61 -20.76 0.28
CA SER A 301 -14.42 -21.52 1.53
C SER A 301 -15.58 -21.33 2.50
N TYR A 302 -16.19 -20.15 2.52
CA TYR A 302 -17.43 -19.85 3.27
C TYR A 302 -18.71 -20.25 2.54
N GLY A 303 -18.58 -20.98 1.44
CA GLY A 303 -19.70 -21.65 0.77
C GLY A 303 -20.54 -20.74 -0.12
N LEU A 304 -19.93 -19.71 -0.75
CA LEU A 304 -20.61 -18.82 -1.71
C LEU A 304 -21.35 -19.62 -2.78
N LYS A 305 -22.68 -19.44 -2.89
CA LYS A 305 -23.55 -20.08 -3.88
C LYS A 305 -24.53 -19.10 -4.48
N PHE A 306 -24.42 -18.84 -5.75
CA PHE A 306 -25.36 -18.00 -6.48
C PHE A 306 -26.64 -18.76 -6.81
N LYS A 307 -27.78 -18.24 -6.45
CA LYS A 307 -29.14 -18.72 -6.88
C LYS A 307 -29.62 -18.00 -8.14
N ASP A 308 -29.13 -16.79 -8.42
CA ASP A 308 -29.41 -16.03 -9.62
C ASP A 308 -28.31 -16.28 -10.66
N ALA A 309 -28.69 -16.84 -11.83
CA ALA A 309 -27.76 -17.18 -12.91
C ALA A 309 -27.07 -15.94 -13.52
N LYS A 310 -27.72 -14.77 -13.51
CA LYS A 310 -27.16 -13.53 -14.03
C LYS A 310 -26.08 -13.00 -13.10
N LEU A 311 -26.33 -12.99 -11.77
CA LEU A 311 -25.32 -12.61 -10.78
C LEU A 311 -24.13 -13.55 -10.84
N LYS A 312 -24.35 -14.87 -10.99
CA LYS A 312 -23.26 -15.84 -11.17
C LYS A 312 -22.39 -15.54 -12.39
N LYS A 313 -23.03 -15.22 -13.53
CA LYS A 313 -22.29 -14.85 -14.74
C LYS A 313 -21.52 -13.55 -14.54
N ASN A 314 -22.13 -12.54 -13.93
CA ASN A 314 -21.48 -11.26 -13.65
C ASN A 314 -20.30 -11.42 -12.69
N TYR A 315 -20.43 -12.28 -11.68
CA TYR A 315 -19.33 -12.63 -10.77
C TYR A 315 -18.13 -13.23 -11.50
N ASN A 316 -18.37 -14.24 -12.33
CA ASN A 316 -17.30 -14.89 -13.08
C ASN A 316 -16.60 -13.91 -14.03
N ASN A 317 -17.34 -13.00 -14.65
CA ASN A 317 -16.76 -11.94 -15.48
C ASN A 317 -15.95 -10.94 -14.64
N TYR A 318 -16.49 -10.52 -13.48
CA TYR A 318 -15.81 -9.62 -12.56
C TYR A 318 -14.45 -10.18 -12.12
N ILE A 319 -14.40 -11.43 -11.66
CA ILE A 319 -13.13 -12.07 -11.25
C ILE A 319 -12.16 -12.14 -12.42
N LYS A 320 -12.62 -12.59 -13.60
CA LYS A 320 -11.78 -12.69 -14.81
C LYS A 320 -11.21 -11.33 -15.23
N ASP A 321 -12.05 -10.29 -15.22
CA ASP A 321 -11.64 -8.95 -15.64
C ASP A 321 -10.70 -8.31 -14.60
N ALA A 322 -10.94 -8.54 -13.31
CA ALA A 322 -10.07 -8.06 -12.23
C ALA A 322 -8.68 -8.71 -12.28
N ILE A 323 -8.59 -10.04 -12.48
CA ILE A 323 -7.31 -10.74 -12.68
C ILE A 323 -6.57 -10.16 -13.89
N LYS A 324 -7.26 -10.01 -15.03
CA LYS A 324 -6.64 -9.44 -16.24
C LYS A 324 -6.14 -7.99 -16.06
N GLN A 325 -6.80 -7.22 -15.21
CA GLN A 325 -6.34 -5.85 -14.89
C GLN A 325 -5.10 -5.89 -14.00
N ALA A 326 -5.08 -6.78 -13.00
CA ALA A 326 -3.94 -7.00 -12.12
C ALA A 326 -2.68 -7.41 -12.91
N GLU A 327 -2.80 -8.41 -13.80
CA GLU A 327 -1.70 -8.86 -14.69
C GLU A 327 -1.13 -7.74 -15.56
N LYS A 328 -1.97 -6.79 -15.99
CA LYS A 328 -1.50 -5.64 -16.78
C LYS A 328 -0.75 -4.61 -15.96
N SER A 329 -1.13 -4.43 -14.70
CA SER A 329 -0.41 -3.50 -13.80
C SER A 329 0.99 -4.01 -13.47
N ASP A 330 1.18 -5.33 -13.32
CA ASP A 330 2.48 -5.94 -13.12
C ASP A 330 3.41 -5.71 -14.32
N SER A 331 2.89 -5.89 -15.56
CA SER A 331 3.70 -5.70 -16.79
C SER A 331 4.10 -4.25 -17.07
N SER A 332 3.44 -3.26 -16.46
CA SER A 332 3.76 -1.84 -16.63
C SER A 332 4.76 -1.29 -15.60
N SER A 333 5.04 -2.03 -14.55
CA SER A 333 6.03 -1.68 -13.52
C SER A 333 7.45 -2.17 -13.85
N GLU A 334 7.60 -3.04 -14.84
CA GLU A 334 8.89 -3.57 -15.32
C GLU A 334 9.49 -2.80 -16.52
N SER A 335 8.81 -1.76 -17.01
CA SER A 335 9.26 -0.91 -18.12
C SER A 335 9.66 0.49 -17.64
#